data_194fbb715ace4a1e61eb4a7164cd32d6
#
_entry.id   194fbb715ace4a1e61eb4a7164cd32d6
#
_cell.length_a   1.000
_cell.length_b   1.000
_cell.length_c   1.000
_cell.angle_alpha   90.00
_cell.angle_beta   90.00
_cell.angle_gamma   90.00
#
_symmetry.space_group_name_H-M   'P 1'
#
loop_
_entity.id
_entity.type
_entity.pdbx_description
1 polymer ?
#
loop_
_entity_poly.entity_id
_entity_poly.type
_entity_poly.pdbx_seq_one_letter_code
_entity_poly.pdbx_strand_id
1 'polypeptide(L)'
;MIIGINGRVGSGKDTVGRVIQYLIRDKQNDGFSSNVTLEETLKLTVSDPYHSGWEIKKYAAKLKQIASLLTGIPVEKFEDQEFKKSLMSEVWEQLVPATKKNVKFKDLSKAIEEGCIFDSTTAPLCGITSTGSSGVYTRVTTPEKLVKYTVRGFLQRLGTEAIRDGIHPNTWVNALFADYNTGEFWPEAAWPDKYPNWIITDCRFPNEAQAIKDKGGIVIRVTRPGENLADLHPSETSLDSWTFDFVLDNSGTIAQLKDNVAFFLHTNKLL
;
A
#
# COMPACT_ATOMS: atom_id res chain seq x y z
N MET A 1 -21.51 0.74 -0.06
CA MET A 1 -20.78 0.47 1.23
C MET A 1 -19.30 0.24 0.95
N ILE A 2 -18.40 0.66 1.85
CA ILE A 2 -16.95 0.45 1.67
C ILE A 2 -16.39 -0.23 2.92
N ILE A 3 -15.56 -1.27 2.71
CA ILE A 3 -14.76 -1.90 3.75
C ILE A 3 -13.28 -1.69 3.38
N GLY A 4 -12.57 -0.92 4.19
CA GLY A 4 -11.12 -0.76 4.07
C GLY A 4 -10.39 -1.77 4.93
N ILE A 5 -9.39 -2.46 4.38
CA ILE A 5 -8.61 -3.47 5.08
C ILE A 5 -7.16 -3.00 5.19
N ASN A 6 -6.72 -2.77 6.42
CA ASN A 6 -5.33 -2.53 6.78
C ASN A 6 -4.68 -3.83 7.30
N GLY A 7 -3.37 -3.87 7.27
CA GLY A 7 -2.54 -4.95 7.83
C GLY A 7 -1.20 -4.98 7.14
N ARG A 8 -0.21 -5.59 7.77
CA ARG A 8 1.17 -5.65 7.26
C ARG A 8 1.29 -6.57 6.04
N VAL A 9 2.42 -6.52 5.37
CA VAL A 9 2.75 -7.47 4.29
C VAL A 9 2.65 -8.89 4.82
N GLY A 10 1.92 -9.75 4.10
CA GLY A 10 1.72 -11.16 4.50
C GLY A 10 0.63 -11.41 5.54
N SER A 11 -0.05 -10.37 6.07
CA SER A 11 -1.15 -10.56 7.04
C SER A 11 -2.41 -11.22 6.45
N GLY A 12 -2.55 -11.32 5.12
CA GLY A 12 -3.68 -11.98 4.47
C GLY A 12 -4.85 -11.06 4.10
N LYS A 13 -4.63 -9.76 3.96
CA LYS A 13 -5.66 -8.76 3.56
C LYS A 13 -6.47 -9.16 2.33
N ASP A 14 -5.81 -9.60 1.28
CA ASP A 14 -6.47 -10.02 0.04
C ASP A 14 -7.32 -11.29 0.27
N THR A 15 -6.82 -12.21 1.10
CA THR A 15 -7.56 -13.41 1.52
C THR A 15 -8.82 -13.01 2.28
N VAL A 16 -8.73 -12.10 3.25
CA VAL A 16 -9.89 -11.57 3.99
C VAL A 16 -10.92 -10.95 3.04
N GLY A 17 -10.48 -10.15 2.08
CA GLY A 17 -11.37 -9.58 1.06
C GLY A 17 -12.12 -10.66 0.27
N ARG A 18 -11.45 -11.74 -0.11
CA ARG A 18 -12.08 -12.88 -0.79
C ARG A 18 -13.05 -13.65 0.10
N VAL A 19 -12.71 -13.84 1.37
CA VAL A 19 -13.61 -14.50 2.33
C VAL A 19 -14.89 -13.67 2.53
N ILE A 20 -14.77 -12.33 2.58
CA ILE A 20 -15.94 -11.43 2.63
C ILE A 20 -16.84 -11.64 1.40
N GLN A 21 -16.28 -11.59 0.20
CA GLN A 21 -17.06 -11.85 -1.04
C GLN A 21 -17.73 -13.22 -1.02
N TYR A 22 -16.99 -14.25 -0.60
CA TYR A 22 -17.51 -15.61 -0.52
C TYR A 22 -18.73 -15.71 0.42
N LEU A 23 -18.62 -15.16 1.65
CA LEU A 23 -19.69 -15.24 2.64
C LEU A 23 -20.94 -14.44 2.24
N ILE A 24 -20.75 -13.25 1.68
CA ILE A 24 -21.89 -12.43 1.23
C ILE A 24 -22.63 -13.12 0.09
N ARG A 25 -21.92 -13.71 -0.85
CA ARG A 25 -22.51 -14.48 -1.93
C ARG A 25 -23.25 -15.73 -1.42
N ASP A 26 -22.62 -16.48 -0.50
CA ASP A 26 -23.20 -17.72 0.06
C ASP A 26 -24.57 -17.43 0.69
N LYS A 27 -24.69 -16.31 1.41
CA LYS A 27 -25.98 -15.85 1.96
C LYS A 27 -27.00 -15.46 0.89
N GLN A 28 -26.57 -14.79 -0.19
CA GLN A 28 -27.48 -14.34 -1.27
C GLN A 28 -28.07 -15.50 -2.05
N ASN A 29 -27.38 -16.65 -2.06
CA ASN A 29 -27.79 -17.85 -2.79
C ASN A 29 -28.54 -18.87 -1.91
N ASP A 30 -29.34 -18.43 -0.92
CA ASP A 30 -30.14 -19.27 -0.03
C ASP A 30 -30.77 -20.48 -0.76
N GLY A 31 -30.04 -21.65 -0.72
CA GLY A 31 -30.53 -22.93 -1.26
C GLY A 31 -30.10 -23.27 -2.69
N PHE A 32 -29.46 -22.41 -3.46
CA PHE A 32 -28.81 -22.77 -4.71
C PHE A 32 -27.30 -22.87 -4.47
N SER A 33 -26.84 -24.10 -4.17
CA SER A 33 -25.43 -24.43 -4.06
C SER A 33 -24.69 -24.02 -5.33
N SER A 34 -23.98 -22.89 -5.29
CA SER A 34 -22.88 -22.70 -6.23
C SER A 34 -21.83 -23.73 -5.80
N ASN A 35 -21.49 -24.69 -6.67
CA ASN A 35 -20.48 -25.73 -6.41
C ASN A 35 -19.05 -25.18 -6.19
N VAL A 36 -18.91 -23.86 -5.97
CA VAL A 36 -17.61 -23.21 -5.85
C VAL A 36 -17.23 -23.08 -4.37
N THR A 37 -16.16 -23.75 -4.03
CA THR A 37 -15.61 -23.78 -2.68
C THR A 37 -14.88 -22.48 -2.34
N LEU A 38 -14.68 -22.22 -1.03
CA LEU A 38 -13.82 -21.10 -0.57
C LEU A 38 -12.41 -21.21 -1.15
N GLU A 39 -11.85 -22.42 -1.25
CA GLU A 39 -10.50 -22.63 -1.79
C GLU A 39 -10.38 -22.22 -3.26
N GLU A 40 -11.39 -22.49 -4.07
CA GLU A 40 -11.47 -22.03 -5.45
C GLU A 40 -11.61 -20.52 -5.52
N THR A 41 -12.44 -19.92 -4.65
CA THR A 41 -12.60 -18.47 -4.53
C THR A 41 -11.29 -17.76 -4.25
N LEU A 42 -10.45 -18.32 -3.36
CA LEU A 42 -9.16 -17.73 -3.00
C LEU A 42 -8.14 -17.71 -4.15
N LYS A 43 -8.30 -18.55 -5.16
CA LYS A 43 -7.40 -18.62 -6.34
C LYS A 43 -7.75 -17.61 -7.44
N LEU A 44 -8.91 -16.96 -7.35
CA LEU A 44 -9.39 -16.09 -8.41
C LEU A 44 -8.70 -14.72 -8.36
N THR A 45 -8.44 -14.17 -9.52
CA THR A 45 -7.76 -12.87 -9.69
C THR A 45 -8.73 -11.74 -10.03
N VAL A 46 -9.96 -12.06 -10.43
CA VAL A 46 -10.99 -11.08 -10.82
C VAL A 46 -11.54 -10.35 -9.59
N SER A 47 -11.93 -9.09 -9.72
CA SER A 47 -12.36 -8.22 -8.61
C SER A 47 -13.64 -8.68 -7.91
N ASP A 48 -14.61 -9.21 -8.65
CA ASP A 48 -15.82 -9.88 -8.13
C ASP A 48 -16.27 -11.00 -9.08
N PRO A 49 -15.64 -12.17 -9.00
CA PRO A 49 -15.86 -13.27 -9.96
C PRO A 49 -17.25 -13.91 -9.86
N TYR A 50 -18.00 -13.63 -8.81
CA TYR A 50 -19.25 -14.31 -8.50
C TYR A 50 -20.46 -13.39 -8.42
N HIS A 51 -20.30 -12.15 -8.83
CA HIS A 51 -21.38 -11.17 -8.71
C HIS A 51 -21.94 -11.08 -7.28
N SER A 52 -21.04 -11.10 -6.28
CA SER A 52 -21.40 -10.85 -4.88
C SER A 52 -21.96 -9.44 -4.67
N GLY A 53 -21.78 -8.58 -5.65
CA GLY A 53 -22.07 -7.16 -5.56
C GLY A 53 -21.00 -6.38 -4.76
N TRP A 54 -19.85 -7.04 -4.42
CA TRP A 54 -18.73 -6.42 -3.73
C TRP A 54 -17.45 -6.57 -4.54
N GLU A 55 -16.89 -5.46 -4.98
CA GLU A 55 -15.67 -5.44 -5.78
C GLU A 55 -14.43 -5.23 -4.90
N ILE A 56 -13.39 -6.03 -5.12
CA ILE A 56 -12.08 -5.76 -4.52
C ILE A 56 -11.39 -4.64 -5.29
N LYS A 57 -11.03 -3.58 -4.59
CA LYS A 57 -10.29 -2.43 -5.10
C LYS A 57 -8.96 -2.26 -4.37
N LYS A 58 -8.01 -1.56 -5.02
CA LYS A 58 -6.70 -1.24 -4.44
C LYS A 58 -6.28 0.16 -4.83
N TYR A 59 -5.79 0.94 -3.86
CA TYR A 59 -5.16 2.24 -4.11
C TYR A 59 -3.95 2.09 -5.05
N ALA A 60 -3.18 1.02 -4.88
CA ALA A 60 -2.01 0.74 -5.71
C ALA A 60 -2.34 0.24 -7.13
N ALA A 61 -3.60 0.01 -7.49
CA ALA A 61 -3.95 -0.46 -8.84
C ALA A 61 -3.57 0.56 -9.92
N LYS A 62 -3.92 1.83 -9.72
CA LYS A 62 -3.57 2.92 -10.65
C LYS A 62 -2.05 3.14 -10.74
N LEU A 63 -1.33 3.00 -9.62
CA LEU A 63 0.13 3.04 -9.60
C LEU A 63 0.75 1.99 -10.53
N LYS A 64 0.27 0.75 -10.47
CA LYS A 64 0.77 -0.34 -11.31
C LYS A 64 0.44 -0.13 -12.80
N GLN A 65 -0.73 0.43 -13.10
CA GLN A 65 -1.09 0.85 -14.45
C GLN A 65 -0.12 1.91 -14.99
N ILE A 66 0.18 2.94 -14.21
CA ILE A 66 1.16 3.97 -14.57
C ILE A 66 2.56 3.35 -14.73
N ALA A 67 2.98 2.50 -13.80
CA ALA A 67 4.26 1.81 -13.89
C ALA A 67 4.35 0.95 -15.17
N SER A 68 3.28 0.25 -15.54
CA SER A 68 3.19 -0.53 -16.78
C SER A 68 3.34 0.35 -18.03
N LEU A 69 2.65 1.49 -18.05
CA LEU A 69 2.77 2.45 -19.16
C LEU A 69 4.20 3.00 -19.31
N LEU A 70 4.86 3.29 -18.18
CA LEU A 70 6.22 3.83 -18.19
C LEU A 70 7.28 2.79 -18.57
N THR A 71 7.09 1.52 -18.19
CA THR A 71 8.13 0.49 -18.29
C THR A 71 7.88 -0.53 -19.39
N GLY A 72 6.66 -0.61 -19.94
CA GLY A 72 6.23 -1.67 -20.84
C GLY A 72 6.04 -3.04 -20.16
N ILE A 73 6.22 -3.12 -18.84
CA ILE A 73 6.03 -4.37 -18.08
C ILE A 73 4.52 -4.58 -17.87
N PRO A 74 3.96 -5.76 -18.18
CA PRO A 74 2.55 -6.05 -17.94
C PRO A 74 2.14 -5.85 -16.47
N VAL A 75 0.93 -5.31 -16.24
CA VAL A 75 0.43 -4.97 -14.88
C VAL A 75 0.45 -6.18 -13.96
N GLU A 76 0.13 -7.36 -14.48
CA GLU A 76 0.07 -8.62 -13.74
C GLU A 76 1.43 -9.01 -13.12
N LYS A 77 2.54 -8.65 -13.80
CA LYS A 77 3.89 -8.88 -13.28
C LYS A 77 4.15 -8.09 -11.98
N PHE A 78 3.54 -6.94 -11.81
CA PHE A 78 3.63 -6.16 -10.58
C PHE A 78 2.82 -6.77 -9.42
N GLU A 79 2.09 -7.87 -9.60
CA GLU A 79 1.49 -8.66 -8.53
C GLU A 79 2.45 -9.73 -8.00
N ASP A 80 3.36 -10.23 -8.83
CA ASP A 80 4.31 -11.29 -8.49
C ASP A 80 5.33 -10.81 -7.44
N GLN A 81 5.41 -11.52 -6.31
CA GLN A 81 6.29 -11.15 -5.20
C GLN A 81 7.78 -11.40 -5.51
N GLU A 82 8.11 -12.44 -6.27
CA GLU A 82 9.50 -12.72 -6.66
C GLU A 82 9.97 -11.71 -7.71
N PHE A 83 9.12 -11.40 -8.69
CA PHE A 83 9.41 -10.34 -9.66
C PHE A 83 9.66 -8.99 -8.98
N LYS A 84 8.91 -8.63 -7.94
CA LYS A 84 9.15 -7.39 -7.19
C LYS A 84 10.53 -7.32 -6.51
N LYS A 85 11.18 -8.45 -6.26
CA LYS A 85 12.53 -8.50 -5.68
C LYS A 85 13.62 -8.36 -6.77
N SER A 86 13.32 -8.61 -8.03
CA SER A 86 14.27 -8.48 -9.12
C SER A 86 14.65 -7.01 -9.38
N LEU A 87 15.80 -6.80 -9.98
CA LEU A 87 16.25 -5.47 -10.39
C LEU A 87 15.48 -5.01 -11.63
N MET A 88 15.23 -3.73 -11.71
CA MET A 88 14.82 -3.06 -12.95
C MET A 88 15.93 -3.18 -14.00
N SER A 89 15.58 -3.07 -15.28
CA SER A 89 16.58 -3.04 -16.36
C SER A 89 17.50 -1.82 -16.23
N GLU A 90 18.70 -1.93 -16.82
CA GLU A 90 19.74 -0.89 -16.73
C GLU A 90 19.29 0.50 -17.20
N VAL A 91 18.31 0.58 -18.10
CA VAL A 91 17.74 1.88 -18.54
C VAL A 91 17.06 2.65 -17.41
N TRP A 92 16.76 2.01 -16.28
CA TRP A 92 16.17 2.63 -15.10
C TRP A 92 17.21 2.91 -14.00
N GLU A 93 18.48 2.66 -14.26
CA GLU A 93 19.56 3.04 -13.36
C GLU A 93 19.71 4.56 -13.36
N GLN A 94 19.93 5.14 -12.19
CA GLN A 94 20.08 6.58 -12.04
C GLN A 94 21.46 6.92 -11.51
N LEU A 95 22.19 7.74 -12.26
CA LEU A 95 23.38 8.37 -11.75
C LEU A 95 22.98 9.50 -10.80
N VAL A 96 23.23 9.32 -9.51
CA VAL A 96 23.04 10.34 -8.51
C VAL A 96 24.31 11.20 -8.48
N PRO A 97 24.24 12.50 -8.84
CA PRO A 97 25.40 13.36 -8.89
C PRO A 97 26.00 13.55 -7.49
N ALA A 98 27.27 13.87 -7.46
CA ALA A 98 27.97 14.29 -6.25
C ALA A 98 27.26 15.49 -5.62
N THR A 99 26.98 15.40 -4.33
CA THR A 99 26.33 16.49 -3.57
C THR A 99 27.14 16.89 -2.36
N LYS A 100 27.08 18.18 -2.00
CA LYS A 100 27.71 18.67 -0.78
C LYS A 100 26.76 18.47 0.40
N LYS A 101 27.20 17.78 1.45
CA LYS A 101 26.44 17.64 2.71
C LYS A 101 27.30 18.00 3.91
N ASN A 102 26.66 18.42 4.99
CA ASN A 102 27.32 18.64 6.27
C ASN A 102 27.27 17.36 7.10
N VAL A 103 28.43 16.93 7.61
CA VAL A 103 28.58 15.75 8.44
C VAL A 103 29.13 16.17 9.79
N LYS A 104 28.65 15.56 10.90
CA LYS A 104 29.24 15.80 12.21
C LYS A 104 30.71 15.36 12.19
N PHE A 105 31.59 16.16 12.78
CA PHE A 105 33.04 15.87 12.76
C PHE A 105 33.39 14.47 13.29
N LYS A 106 32.66 13.99 14.29
CA LYS A 106 32.81 12.63 14.82
C LYS A 106 32.48 11.51 13.82
N ASP A 107 31.66 11.80 12.81
CA ASP A 107 31.20 10.85 11.79
C ASP A 107 32.00 10.99 10.48
N LEU A 108 33.03 11.85 10.45
CA LEU A 108 33.82 12.15 9.26
C LEU A 108 34.57 10.93 8.73
N SER A 109 35.19 10.14 9.62
CA SER A 109 35.92 8.92 9.23
C SER A 109 35.01 7.95 8.48
N LYS A 110 33.79 7.75 8.99
CA LYS A 110 32.80 6.90 8.35
C LYS A 110 32.38 7.45 6.98
N ALA A 111 32.18 8.78 6.87
CA ALA A 111 31.82 9.39 5.58
C ALA A 111 32.95 9.22 4.54
N ILE A 112 34.22 9.29 4.96
CA ILE A 112 35.39 9.07 4.07
C ILE A 112 35.44 7.60 3.64
N GLU A 113 35.19 6.64 4.53
CA GLU A 113 35.09 5.22 4.20
C GLU A 113 33.96 4.95 3.18
N GLU A 114 32.88 5.71 3.24
CA GLU A 114 31.77 5.69 2.27
C GLU A 114 32.12 6.43 0.94
N GLY A 115 33.36 6.86 0.76
CA GLY A 115 33.86 7.51 -0.45
C GLY A 115 33.56 9.02 -0.55
N CYS A 116 33.14 9.66 0.54
CA CYS A 116 33.00 11.13 0.53
C CYS A 116 34.36 11.84 0.52
N ILE A 117 34.43 12.91 -0.25
CA ILE A 117 35.65 13.76 -0.30
C ILE A 117 35.48 14.91 0.71
N PHE A 118 36.46 15.03 1.61
CA PHE A 118 36.51 16.12 2.57
C PHE A 118 36.88 17.45 1.88
N ASP A 119 36.11 18.49 2.13
CA ASP A 119 36.39 19.83 1.65
C ASP A 119 37.24 20.57 2.71
N SER A 120 38.54 20.48 2.57
CA SER A 120 39.52 21.16 3.48
C SER A 120 39.51 22.67 3.38
N THR A 121 38.85 23.26 2.40
CA THR A 121 38.81 24.71 2.19
C THR A 121 37.74 25.41 3.04
N THR A 122 36.82 24.66 3.64
CA THR A 122 35.76 25.17 4.50
C THR A 122 36.12 24.97 5.98
N ALA A 123 36.13 26.07 6.74
CA ALA A 123 36.27 25.98 8.20
C ALA A 123 35.12 25.11 8.79
N PRO A 124 35.39 24.36 9.88
CA PRO A 124 34.34 23.62 10.56
C PRO A 124 33.19 24.54 10.96
N LEU A 125 31.98 24.21 10.56
CA LEU A 125 30.78 24.95 10.94
C LEU A 125 30.37 24.55 12.34
N CYS A 126 30.41 25.46 13.29
CA CYS A 126 29.82 25.30 14.60
C CYS A 126 28.36 25.79 14.52
N GLY A 127 27.38 24.94 14.76
CA GLY A 127 25.98 25.35 14.62
C GLY A 127 24.99 24.36 15.22
N ILE A 128 23.77 24.85 15.38
CA ILE A 128 22.60 24.05 15.74
C ILE A 128 21.88 23.69 14.43
N THR A 129 21.63 22.42 14.17
CA THR A 129 20.82 22.01 13.02
C THR A 129 19.35 22.37 13.25
N SER A 130 18.56 22.40 12.18
CA SER A 130 17.10 22.56 12.24
C SER A 130 16.40 21.50 13.13
N THR A 131 17.10 20.41 13.46
CA THR A 131 16.65 19.38 14.41
C THR A 131 17.11 19.58 15.85
N GLY A 132 17.72 20.74 16.18
CA GLY A 132 18.13 21.09 17.55
C GLY A 132 19.43 20.42 18.04
N SER A 133 20.16 19.69 17.21
CA SER A 133 21.42 19.04 17.60
C SER A 133 22.59 20.02 17.42
N SER A 134 23.27 20.36 18.53
CA SER A 134 24.50 21.14 18.53
C SER A 134 25.73 20.27 18.21
N GLY A 135 26.70 20.81 17.50
CA GLY A 135 27.95 20.11 17.19
C GLY A 135 28.85 20.83 16.20
N VAL A 136 30.04 20.27 16.03
CA VAL A 136 30.98 20.71 14.99
C VAL A 136 30.69 19.91 13.73
N TYR A 137 30.45 20.59 12.63
CA TYR A 137 30.15 20.00 11.32
C TYR A 137 31.25 20.33 10.33
N THR A 138 31.47 19.46 9.40
CA THR A 138 32.35 19.70 8.25
C THR A 138 31.60 19.39 6.97
N ARG A 139 32.02 20.04 5.87
CA ARG A 139 31.42 19.80 4.56
C ARG A 139 32.16 18.68 3.83
N VAL A 140 31.42 17.74 3.32
CA VAL A 140 31.95 16.68 2.45
C VAL A 140 31.16 16.64 1.15
N THR A 141 31.84 16.22 0.08
CA THR A 141 31.20 15.92 -1.21
C THR A 141 30.99 14.42 -1.30
N THR A 142 29.76 13.98 -1.50
CA THR A 142 29.44 12.57 -1.75
C THR A 142 29.94 12.16 -3.12
N PRO A 143 30.39 10.91 -3.32
CA PRO A 143 30.73 10.44 -4.66
C PRO A 143 29.49 10.39 -5.56
N GLU A 144 29.68 10.43 -6.86
CA GLU A 144 28.66 10.03 -7.80
C GLU A 144 28.33 8.54 -7.58
N LYS A 145 27.06 8.22 -7.59
CA LYS A 145 26.62 6.85 -7.32
C LYS A 145 25.58 6.40 -8.34
N LEU A 146 25.84 5.27 -8.96
CA LEU A 146 24.83 4.59 -9.77
C LEU A 146 23.87 3.86 -8.84
N VAL A 147 22.59 4.27 -8.87
CA VAL A 147 21.52 3.66 -8.06
C VAL A 147 20.73 2.70 -8.93
N LYS A 148 20.69 1.45 -8.51
CA LYS A 148 19.88 0.38 -9.10
C LYS A 148 18.64 0.18 -8.26
N TYR A 149 17.50 0.08 -8.89
CA TYR A 149 16.23 -0.14 -8.20
C TYR A 149 15.76 -1.57 -8.38
N THR A 150 15.25 -2.18 -7.32
CA THR A 150 14.36 -3.33 -7.48
C THR A 150 13.02 -2.85 -8.02
N VAL A 151 12.25 -3.75 -8.64
CA VAL A 151 10.89 -3.43 -9.09
C VAL A 151 10.04 -2.87 -7.92
N ARG A 152 10.20 -3.43 -6.70
CA ARG A 152 9.54 -2.91 -5.49
C ARG A 152 10.00 -1.48 -5.16
N GLY A 153 11.30 -1.24 -5.18
CA GLY A 153 11.87 0.09 -4.91
C GLY A 153 11.42 1.14 -5.93
N PHE A 154 11.35 0.75 -7.21
CA PHE A 154 10.81 1.60 -8.25
C PHE A 154 9.34 1.98 -8.00
N LEU A 155 8.48 0.98 -7.68
CA LEU A 155 7.07 1.23 -7.36
C LEU A 155 6.90 2.11 -6.12
N GLN A 156 7.71 1.91 -5.07
CA GLN A 156 7.66 2.74 -3.87
C GLN A 156 8.04 4.19 -4.18
N ARG A 157 9.12 4.39 -4.93
CA ARG A 157 9.57 5.71 -5.33
C ARG A 157 8.56 6.42 -6.24
N LEU A 158 8.03 5.75 -7.24
CA LEU A 158 6.99 6.29 -8.11
C LEU A 158 5.73 6.65 -7.32
N GLY A 159 5.28 5.74 -6.46
CA GLY A 159 4.02 5.90 -5.72
C GLY A 159 4.07 6.92 -4.59
N THR A 160 5.17 7.00 -3.87
CA THR A 160 5.33 7.89 -2.71
C THR A 160 6.04 9.18 -3.10
N GLU A 161 7.34 9.09 -3.42
CA GLU A 161 8.17 10.27 -3.61
C GLU A 161 7.74 11.11 -4.83
N ALA A 162 7.55 10.47 -5.99
CA ALA A 162 7.26 11.19 -7.22
C ALA A 162 5.81 11.67 -7.29
N ILE A 163 4.83 10.83 -6.93
CA ILE A 163 3.42 11.16 -7.16
C ILE A 163 2.75 11.69 -5.88
N ARG A 164 2.84 10.95 -4.76
CA ARG A 164 2.18 11.36 -3.53
C ARG A 164 2.79 12.65 -2.95
N ASP A 165 4.12 12.70 -2.83
CA ASP A 165 4.82 13.83 -2.25
C ASP A 165 5.07 14.93 -3.29
N GLY A 166 5.33 14.56 -4.55
CA GLY A 166 5.65 15.49 -5.62
C GLY A 166 4.44 16.14 -6.30
N ILE A 167 3.28 15.50 -6.31
CA ILE A 167 2.06 16.03 -6.95
C ILE A 167 1.02 16.42 -5.89
N HIS A 168 0.48 15.43 -5.14
CA HIS A 168 -0.54 15.70 -4.13
C HIS A 168 -0.70 14.49 -3.18
N PRO A 169 -0.77 14.71 -1.85
CA PRO A 169 -0.85 13.61 -0.87
C PRO A 169 -2.09 12.72 -1.03
N ASN A 170 -3.19 13.24 -1.59
CA ASN A 170 -4.40 12.48 -1.85
C ASN A 170 -4.51 11.96 -3.29
N THR A 171 -3.42 11.95 -4.08
CA THR A 171 -3.51 11.51 -5.49
C THR A 171 -4.12 10.11 -5.62
N TRP A 172 -3.70 9.14 -4.80
CA TRP A 172 -4.22 7.78 -4.88
C TRP A 172 -5.65 7.65 -4.36
N VAL A 173 -6.01 8.43 -3.34
CA VAL A 173 -7.38 8.55 -2.85
C VAL A 173 -8.29 9.09 -3.95
N ASN A 174 -7.91 10.21 -4.54
CA ASN A 174 -8.68 10.85 -5.61
C ASN A 174 -8.80 9.94 -6.84
N ALA A 175 -7.69 9.29 -7.24
CA ALA A 175 -7.69 8.38 -8.39
C ALA A 175 -8.55 7.13 -8.17
N LEU A 176 -8.60 6.57 -6.96
CA LEU A 176 -9.47 5.45 -6.66
C LEU A 176 -10.93 5.87 -6.63
N PHE A 177 -11.24 6.94 -5.90
CA PHE A 177 -12.63 7.39 -5.72
C PHE A 177 -13.21 8.16 -6.93
N ALA A 178 -12.39 8.50 -7.93
CA ALA A 178 -12.90 8.94 -9.22
C ALA A 178 -13.81 7.88 -9.88
N ASP A 179 -13.52 6.59 -9.62
CA ASP A 179 -14.31 5.47 -10.13
C ASP A 179 -15.53 5.14 -9.22
N TYR A 180 -15.66 5.81 -8.05
CA TYR A 180 -16.74 5.58 -7.08
C TYR A 180 -17.92 6.52 -7.37
N ASN A 181 -18.52 6.38 -8.55
CA ASN A 181 -19.64 7.22 -8.96
C ASN A 181 -20.96 6.45 -8.97
N THR A 182 -22.01 7.12 -8.55
CA THR A 182 -23.37 6.72 -8.81
C THR A 182 -23.66 6.97 -10.28
N GLY A 183 -23.78 5.93 -11.09
CA GLY A 183 -24.65 5.87 -12.26
C GLY A 183 -24.70 6.98 -13.31
N GLU A 184 -23.88 8.04 -13.24
CA GLU A 184 -23.87 9.08 -14.29
C GLU A 184 -23.47 8.54 -15.68
N PHE A 185 -22.80 7.39 -15.72
CA PHE A 185 -22.36 6.76 -16.97
C PHE A 185 -23.38 5.79 -17.59
N TRP A 186 -24.44 5.42 -16.86
CA TRP A 186 -25.49 4.52 -17.32
C TRP A 186 -26.87 5.09 -16.99
N PRO A 187 -27.35 6.10 -17.75
CA PRO A 187 -28.65 6.76 -17.46
C PRO A 187 -29.86 5.82 -17.60
N GLU A 188 -29.69 4.64 -18.19
CA GLU A 188 -30.78 3.67 -18.41
C GLU A 188 -30.69 2.44 -17.47
N ALA A 189 -29.68 2.34 -16.60
CA ALA A 189 -29.62 1.25 -15.63
C ALA A 189 -30.69 1.46 -14.54
N ALA A 190 -31.53 0.46 -14.32
CA ALA A 190 -32.69 0.45 -13.42
C ALA A 190 -32.41 0.66 -11.92
N TRP A 191 -31.19 1.14 -11.54
CA TRP A 191 -30.73 1.32 -10.15
C TRP A 191 -30.01 2.66 -9.96
N PRO A 192 -30.75 3.78 -10.03
CA PRO A 192 -30.13 5.11 -10.12
C PRO A 192 -29.40 5.60 -8.86
N ASP A 193 -29.55 4.95 -7.69
CA ASP A 193 -29.12 5.54 -6.42
C ASP A 193 -28.20 4.66 -5.57
N LYS A 194 -27.55 3.66 -6.13
CA LYS A 194 -26.74 2.75 -5.32
C LYS A 194 -25.24 2.84 -5.63
N TYR A 195 -24.50 3.45 -4.72
CA TYR A 195 -23.03 3.37 -4.75
C TYR A 195 -22.56 1.91 -4.74
N PRO A 196 -21.53 1.56 -5.51
CA PRO A 196 -20.99 0.19 -5.50
C PRO A 196 -20.50 -0.19 -4.12
N ASN A 197 -20.51 -1.50 -3.80
CA ASN A 197 -19.90 -2.00 -2.60
C ASN A 197 -18.45 -2.35 -2.89
N TRP A 198 -17.52 -1.74 -2.15
CA TRP A 198 -16.09 -1.95 -2.34
C TRP A 198 -15.40 -2.53 -1.12
N ILE A 199 -14.45 -3.44 -1.36
CA ILE A 199 -13.49 -3.96 -0.39
C ILE A 199 -12.11 -3.46 -0.83
N ILE A 200 -11.53 -2.52 -0.08
CA ILE A 200 -10.23 -1.93 -0.40
C ILE A 200 -9.19 -2.65 0.45
N THR A 201 -8.38 -3.53 -0.17
CA THR A 201 -7.49 -4.46 0.56
C THR A 201 -6.09 -3.92 0.82
N ASP A 202 -5.79 -2.68 0.46
CA ASP A 202 -4.46 -2.07 0.63
C ASP A 202 -4.50 -0.69 1.30
N CYS A 203 -5.43 -0.47 2.23
CA CYS A 203 -5.49 0.75 3.02
C CYS A 203 -4.26 0.87 3.92
N ARG A 204 -3.41 1.90 3.70
CA ARG A 204 -2.10 2.03 4.33
C ARG A 204 -1.86 3.34 5.04
N PHE A 205 -2.56 4.41 4.65
CA PHE A 205 -2.31 5.75 5.14
C PHE A 205 -3.56 6.36 5.79
N PRO A 206 -3.39 7.29 6.77
CA PRO A 206 -4.51 7.93 7.45
C PRO A 206 -5.50 8.63 6.52
N ASN A 207 -5.03 9.30 5.47
CA ASN A 207 -5.89 9.95 4.49
C ASN A 207 -6.71 8.95 3.65
N GLU A 208 -6.20 7.75 3.41
CA GLU A 208 -6.92 6.66 2.76
C GLU A 208 -8.03 6.11 3.67
N ALA A 209 -7.68 5.85 4.94
CA ALA A 209 -8.65 5.40 5.95
C ALA A 209 -9.72 6.46 6.20
N GLN A 210 -9.34 7.74 6.32
CA GLN A 210 -10.28 8.84 6.51
C GLN A 210 -11.25 8.98 5.33
N ALA A 211 -10.76 8.89 4.09
CA ALA A 211 -11.61 8.95 2.90
C ALA A 211 -12.67 7.84 2.85
N ILE A 212 -12.34 6.65 3.38
CA ILE A 212 -13.30 5.55 3.56
C ILE A 212 -14.35 5.92 4.63
N LYS A 213 -13.91 6.46 5.78
CA LYS A 213 -14.80 6.90 6.87
C LYS A 213 -15.73 8.02 6.43
N ASP A 214 -15.23 9.01 5.69
CA ASP A 214 -16.00 10.14 5.16
C ASP A 214 -17.16 9.69 4.23
N LYS A 215 -17.01 8.49 3.64
CA LYS A 215 -18.04 7.85 2.81
C LYS A 215 -18.92 6.86 3.59
N GLY A 216 -18.87 6.90 4.92
CA GLY A 216 -19.65 6.00 5.80
C GLY A 216 -19.13 4.55 5.78
N GLY A 217 -17.89 4.33 5.37
CA GLY A 217 -17.26 3.01 5.33
C GLY A 217 -16.68 2.57 6.67
N ILE A 218 -16.27 1.30 6.71
CA ILE A 218 -15.65 0.63 7.87
C ILE A 218 -14.18 0.38 7.55
N VAL A 219 -13.28 0.63 8.50
CA VAL A 219 -11.85 0.34 8.36
C VAL A 219 -11.43 -0.70 9.39
N ILE A 220 -10.99 -1.87 8.92
CA ILE A 220 -10.57 -2.99 9.77
C ILE A 220 -9.07 -3.24 9.67
N ARG A 221 -8.48 -3.81 10.73
CA ARG A 221 -7.09 -4.26 10.75
C ARG A 221 -7.03 -5.77 10.78
N VAL A 222 -6.22 -6.36 9.89
CA VAL A 222 -5.89 -7.80 9.90
C VAL A 222 -4.52 -7.97 10.54
N THR A 223 -4.45 -8.79 11.59
CA THR A 223 -3.22 -9.13 12.31
C THR A 223 -2.85 -10.59 12.08
N ARG A 224 -1.54 -10.87 12.01
CA ARG A 224 -1.00 -12.23 11.92
C ARG A 224 0.31 -12.31 12.71
N PRO A 225 0.56 -13.37 13.51
CA PRO A 225 1.82 -13.58 14.21
C PRO A 225 3.00 -13.71 13.26
N GLY A 226 4.20 -13.28 13.70
CA GLY A 226 5.44 -13.41 12.93
C GLY A 226 5.69 -12.26 11.94
N GLU A 227 4.97 -11.15 12.05
CA GLU A 227 5.26 -9.94 11.30
C GLU A 227 6.66 -9.40 11.69
N ASN A 228 7.55 -9.27 10.67
CA ASN A 228 8.85 -8.64 10.92
C ASN A 228 8.69 -7.15 11.12
N LEU A 229 9.07 -6.66 12.29
CA LEU A 229 8.94 -5.25 12.69
C LEU A 229 10.19 -4.41 12.38
N ALA A 230 11.26 -5.01 11.86
CA ALA A 230 12.49 -4.31 11.53
C ALA A 230 12.37 -3.61 10.16
N ASP A 231 12.83 -2.36 10.08
CA ASP A 231 12.99 -1.56 8.85
C ASP A 231 11.74 -1.47 7.95
N LEU A 232 10.57 -1.24 8.56
CA LEU A 232 9.32 -1.13 7.81
C LEU A 232 9.22 0.24 7.10
N HIS A 233 8.89 0.17 5.82
CA HIS A 233 8.56 1.38 5.05
C HIS A 233 7.36 2.11 5.68
N PRO A 234 7.29 3.45 5.64
CA PRO A 234 6.17 4.24 6.21
C PRO A 234 4.78 3.74 5.81
N SER A 235 4.62 3.18 4.61
CA SER A 235 3.35 2.59 4.17
C SER A 235 2.89 1.37 4.98
N GLU A 236 3.75 0.79 5.81
CA GLU A 236 3.40 -0.36 6.65
C GLU A 236 3.07 0.05 8.11
N THR A 237 3.48 1.26 8.53
CA THR A 237 3.36 1.72 9.92
C THR A 237 2.47 2.94 10.10
N SER A 238 2.14 3.66 9.04
CA SER A 238 1.40 4.94 9.10
C SER A 238 0.02 4.85 9.76
N LEU A 239 -0.57 3.66 9.86
CA LEU A 239 -1.84 3.42 10.54
C LEU A 239 -1.70 2.73 11.90
N ASP A 240 -0.49 2.63 12.47
CA ASP A 240 -0.31 1.95 13.77
C ASP A 240 -1.01 2.68 14.94
N SER A 241 -1.17 3.99 14.84
CA SER A 241 -1.94 4.81 15.79
C SER A 241 -3.40 5.02 15.42
N TRP A 242 -3.89 4.42 14.32
CA TRP A 242 -5.27 4.57 13.88
C TRP A 242 -6.23 3.73 14.74
N THR A 243 -7.40 4.28 15.06
CA THR A 243 -8.47 3.54 15.73
C THR A 243 -9.30 2.81 14.67
N PHE A 244 -9.16 1.49 14.62
CA PHE A 244 -9.91 0.63 13.70
C PHE A 244 -11.30 0.30 14.23
N ASP A 245 -12.28 0.18 13.34
CA ASP A 245 -13.64 -0.24 13.70
C ASP A 245 -13.67 -1.70 14.15
N PHE A 246 -12.76 -2.52 13.65
CA PHE A 246 -12.60 -3.92 14.03
C PHE A 246 -11.16 -4.38 13.81
N VAL A 247 -10.70 -5.29 14.68
CA VAL A 247 -9.40 -5.97 14.51
C VAL A 247 -9.67 -7.46 14.31
N LEU A 248 -9.24 -7.99 13.15
CA LEU A 248 -9.45 -9.35 12.73
C LEU A 248 -8.15 -10.14 12.89
N ASP A 249 -8.19 -11.19 13.69
CA ASP A 249 -7.08 -12.12 13.86
C ASP A 249 -7.05 -13.16 12.72
N ASN A 250 -5.91 -13.26 12.05
CA ASN A 250 -5.61 -14.25 11.00
C ASN A 250 -4.42 -15.14 11.40
N SER A 251 -4.35 -15.52 12.68
CA SER A 251 -3.29 -16.39 13.20
C SER A 251 -3.55 -17.88 12.94
N GLY A 252 -4.79 -18.22 12.66
CA GLY A 252 -5.26 -19.58 12.57
C GLY A 252 -5.38 -20.15 11.16
N THR A 253 -6.25 -21.15 11.03
CA THR A 253 -6.58 -21.82 9.76
C THR A 253 -7.54 -20.99 8.91
N ILE A 254 -7.69 -21.33 7.63
CA ILE A 254 -8.70 -20.71 6.74
C ILE A 254 -10.13 -20.88 7.28
N ALA A 255 -10.45 -21.99 7.92
CA ALA A 255 -11.75 -22.20 8.56
C ALA A 255 -11.96 -21.19 9.69
N GLN A 256 -11.00 -21.04 10.58
CA GLN A 256 -11.06 -20.03 11.66
C GLN A 256 -11.14 -18.59 11.12
N LEU A 257 -10.39 -18.30 10.04
CA LEU A 257 -10.51 -16.99 9.37
C LEU A 257 -11.92 -16.78 8.84
N LYS A 258 -12.54 -17.79 8.21
CA LYS A 258 -13.94 -17.73 7.75
C LYS A 258 -14.89 -17.39 8.88
N ASP A 259 -14.74 -18.04 10.04
CA ASP A 259 -15.58 -17.81 11.22
C ASP A 259 -15.39 -16.38 11.78
N ASN A 260 -14.15 -15.92 11.87
CA ASN A 260 -13.82 -14.56 12.31
C ASN A 260 -14.40 -13.49 11.37
N VAL A 261 -14.34 -13.72 10.06
CA VAL A 261 -14.93 -12.82 9.06
C VAL A 261 -16.46 -12.86 9.13
N ALA A 262 -17.07 -14.03 9.30
CA ALA A 262 -18.52 -14.17 9.47
C ALA A 262 -18.99 -13.38 10.71
N PHE A 263 -18.30 -13.51 11.85
CA PHE A 263 -18.58 -12.74 13.05
C PHE A 263 -18.51 -11.23 12.80
N PHE A 264 -17.45 -10.75 12.13
CA PHE A 264 -17.32 -9.34 11.75
C PHE A 264 -18.52 -8.88 10.89
N LEU A 265 -18.90 -9.64 9.87
CA LEU A 265 -20.00 -9.27 8.97
C LEU A 265 -21.34 -9.25 9.69
N HIS A 266 -21.63 -10.22 10.56
CA HIS A 266 -22.85 -10.24 11.38
C HIS A 266 -22.91 -9.04 12.34
N THR A 267 -21.79 -8.75 13.05
CA THR A 267 -21.71 -7.63 13.98
C THR A 267 -22.03 -6.30 13.30
N ASN A 268 -21.65 -6.15 12.03
CA ASN A 268 -21.87 -4.93 11.25
C ASN A 268 -23.13 -4.99 10.36
N LYS A 269 -23.98 -6.00 10.53
CA LYS A 269 -25.26 -6.18 9.79
C LYS A 269 -25.04 -6.26 8.27
N LEU A 270 -23.95 -6.89 7.85
CA LEU A 270 -23.60 -7.10 6.45
C LEU A 270 -23.94 -8.53 5.98
N LEU A 271 -24.21 -9.42 6.93
CA LEU A 271 -24.78 -10.77 6.77
C LEU A 271 -26.10 -10.87 7.50
#